data_1020d2a71eb218c185e6d082a118898b
#
_entry.id   1020d2a71eb218c185e6d082a118898b
#
_cell.length_a   1.000
_cell.length_b   1.000
_cell.length_c   1.000
_cell.angle_alpha   90.00
_cell.angle_beta   90.00
_cell.angle_gamma   90.00
#
_symmetry.space_group_name_H-M   'P 1'
#
loop_
_entity.id
_entity.type
_entity.pdbx_description
1 polymer ?
#
loop_
_entity_poly.entity_id
_entity_poly.type
_entity_poly.pdbx_seq_one_letter_code
_entity_poly.pdbx_strand_id
1 'polypeptide(L)'
;MLELCSIASGSSGNCICVGTDESHVLIDAGISGKKIENGLNEMDMKASDMEGILVTHEHIDHISGLGVMSRRYHLPIYATPGTIKAIKNVKSVGKIDDELFHPVNAGEEFKIGDMTLEPMPISHDAAEPVAYTIKNENHKMAVVTDLGTYDEALVEKLQGLDGLLLEANHDINMLQTGAYPYPLKQRILGDSGHLSNERSGQLLCRLLHDRFGAVILGHLSKENNYEELAYEAVRLEVTMGENPYKAGDFPMYVARRDGLSQRIAVQ
;
A
#
# COMPACT_ATOMS: atom_id res chain seq x y z
N MET A 1 -3.07 -17.41 11.04
CA MET A 1 -2.34 -16.13 11.16
C MET A 1 -2.60 -15.28 9.93
N LEU A 2 -2.56 -13.94 10.03
CA LEU A 2 -2.51 -13.03 8.88
C LEU A 2 -1.33 -12.08 9.10
N GLU A 3 -0.53 -11.82 8.06
CA GLU A 3 0.67 -11.02 8.17
C GLU A 3 0.85 -10.03 7.02
N LEU A 4 1.56 -8.94 7.30
CA LEU A 4 1.92 -7.90 6.36
C LEU A 4 3.36 -7.44 6.61
N CYS A 5 4.17 -7.37 5.56
CA CYS A 5 5.52 -6.82 5.60
C CYS A 5 5.82 -6.01 4.34
N SER A 6 6.26 -4.78 4.49
CA SER A 6 6.71 -3.97 3.37
C SER A 6 8.15 -4.32 3.01
N ILE A 7 8.38 -4.75 1.78
CA ILE A 7 9.72 -4.99 1.19
C ILE A 7 10.34 -3.66 0.79
N ALA A 8 9.53 -2.74 0.31
CA ALA A 8 9.88 -1.34 0.06
C ALA A 8 8.61 -0.50 0.03
N SER A 9 8.66 0.73 0.53
CA SER A 9 7.55 1.66 0.41
C SER A 9 8.01 3.11 0.36
N GLY A 10 7.58 3.80 -0.69
CA GLY A 10 7.86 5.21 -0.91
C GLY A 10 7.68 5.60 -2.37
N SER A 11 7.73 6.88 -2.68
CA SER A 11 7.60 7.46 -4.03
C SER A 11 8.65 7.00 -5.04
N SER A 12 9.52 6.07 -4.69
CA SER A 12 10.54 5.47 -5.58
C SER A 12 10.30 3.99 -5.86
N GLY A 13 9.33 3.37 -5.19
CA GLY A 13 8.94 1.98 -5.43
C GLY A 13 8.27 1.34 -4.24
N ASN A 14 7.19 0.61 -4.50
CA ASN A 14 6.37 -0.06 -3.52
C ASN A 14 6.29 -1.55 -3.82
N CYS A 15 6.43 -2.37 -2.80
CA CYS A 15 6.22 -3.81 -2.85
C CYS A 15 5.95 -4.32 -1.44
N ILE A 16 4.77 -4.83 -1.22
CA ILE A 16 4.29 -5.28 0.08
C ILE A 16 3.95 -6.77 -0.02
N CYS A 17 4.47 -7.59 0.89
CA CYS A 17 4.09 -8.99 1.02
C CYS A 17 2.98 -9.10 2.05
N VAL A 18 1.89 -9.77 1.70
CA VAL A 18 0.77 -10.09 2.60
C VAL A 18 0.45 -11.55 2.46
N GLY A 19 0.13 -12.22 3.56
CA GLY A 19 -0.21 -13.63 3.50
C GLY A 19 -0.66 -14.24 4.82
N THR A 20 -0.95 -15.52 4.73
CA THR A 20 -1.32 -16.40 5.83
C THR A 20 -0.22 -17.43 6.08
N ASP A 21 -0.50 -18.47 6.87
CA ASP A 21 0.39 -19.63 6.98
C ASP A 21 0.43 -20.48 5.71
N GLU A 22 -0.55 -20.32 4.81
CA GLU A 22 -0.74 -21.17 3.61
C GLU A 22 -0.50 -20.43 2.29
N SER A 23 -0.88 -19.15 2.21
CA SER A 23 -0.94 -18.39 0.95
C SER A 23 -0.30 -17.02 1.08
N HIS A 24 0.45 -16.58 0.05
CA HIS A 24 1.10 -15.27 0.04
C HIS A 24 0.94 -14.58 -1.31
N VAL A 25 0.75 -13.26 -1.27
CA VAL A 25 0.68 -12.39 -2.45
C VAL A 25 1.59 -11.18 -2.27
N LEU A 26 1.99 -10.60 -3.40
CA LEU A 26 2.57 -9.26 -3.43
C LEU A 26 1.49 -8.24 -3.75
N ILE A 27 1.50 -7.12 -3.06
CA ILE A 27 0.78 -5.92 -3.45
C ILE A 27 1.80 -4.96 -4.02
N ASP A 28 1.66 -4.67 -5.29
CA ASP A 28 2.59 -3.96 -6.15
C ASP A 28 3.97 -4.63 -6.32
N ALA A 29 4.63 -4.28 -7.40
CA ALA A 29 5.98 -4.69 -7.77
C ALA A 29 6.76 -3.48 -8.32
N GLY A 30 6.79 -2.42 -7.55
CA GLY A 30 7.34 -1.11 -7.95
C GLY A 30 8.85 -0.97 -7.83
N ILE A 31 9.55 -2.04 -7.44
CA ILE A 31 11.01 -2.11 -7.37
C ILE A 31 11.54 -3.21 -8.30
N SER A 32 12.86 -3.25 -8.54
CA SER A 32 13.42 -4.28 -9.44
C SER A 32 13.16 -5.69 -8.93
N GLY A 33 12.93 -6.65 -9.84
CA GLY A 33 12.70 -8.05 -9.49
C GLY A 33 13.78 -8.63 -8.56
N LYS A 34 15.04 -8.24 -8.75
CA LYS A 34 16.13 -8.64 -7.84
C LYS A 34 15.95 -8.13 -6.40
N LYS A 35 15.47 -6.89 -6.24
CA LYS A 35 15.16 -6.36 -4.89
C LYS A 35 13.99 -7.08 -4.26
N ILE A 36 12.94 -7.41 -5.05
CA ILE A 36 11.80 -8.21 -4.59
C ILE A 36 12.26 -9.60 -4.11
N GLU A 37 13.04 -10.31 -4.95
CA GLU A 37 13.61 -11.61 -4.60
C GLU A 37 14.45 -11.56 -3.31
N ASN A 38 15.30 -10.55 -3.18
CA ASN A 38 16.12 -10.38 -1.99
C ASN A 38 15.24 -10.16 -0.74
N GLY A 39 14.24 -9.27 -0.82
CA GLY A 39 13.33 -9.00 0.29
C GLY A 39 12.54 -10.25 0.72
N LEU A 40 12.03 -11.02 -0.24
CA LEU A 40 11.36 -12.28 0.05
C LEU A 40 12.32 -13.30 0.70
N ASN A 41 13.56 -13.41 0.20
CA ASN A 41 14.56 -14.30 0.80
C ASN A 41 14.93 -13.89 2.23
N GLU A 42 14.97 -12.60 2.56
CA GLU A 42 15.17 -12.12 3.93
C GLU A 42 13.98 -12.44 4.86
N MET A 43 12.81 -12.75 4.27
CA MET A 43 11.61 -13.26 4.97
C MET A 43 11.54 -14.79 5.01
N ASP A 44 12.60 -15.49 4.57
CA ASP A 44 12.63 -16.95 4.38
C ASP A 44 11.60 -17.46 3.35
N MET A 45 11.19 -16.63 2.39
CA MET A 45 10.24 -16.91 1.32
C MET A 45 10.93 -16.91 -0.05
N LYS A 46 10.33 -17.55 -1.03
CA LYS A 46 10.76 -17.50 -2.44
C LYS A 46 9.72 -16.80 -3.29
N ALA A 47 10.17 -16.13 -4.33
CA ALA A 47 9.26 -15.51 -5.28
C ALA A 47 8.33 -16.52 -6.00
N SER A 48 8.77 -17.78 -6.11
CA SER A 48 7.95 -18.88 -6.65
C SER A 48 6.82 -19.33 -5.73
N ASP A 49 6.86 -18.94 -4.46
CA ASP A 49 5.85 -19.33 -3.46
C ASP A 49 4.70 -18.31 -3.40
N MET A 50 4.83 -17.21 -4.15
CA MET A 50 3.77 -16.19 -4.27
C MET A 50 2.67 -16.71 -5.20
N GLU A 51 1.40 -16.54 -4.80
CA GLU A 51 0.24 -16.93 -5.60
C GLU A 51 -0.18 -15.86 -6.62
N GLY A 52 0.37 -14.65 -6.52
CA GLY A 52 0.12 -13.58 -7.48
C GLY A 52 0.62 -12.22 -7.04
N ILE A 53 0.41 -11.26 -7.94
CA ILE A 53 0.71 -9.85 -7.70
C ILE A 53 -0.60 -9.07 -7.86
N LEU A 54 -1.02 -8.41 -6.80
CA LEU A 54 -2.12 -7.45 -6.81
C LEU A 54 -1.55 -6.10 -7.21
N VAL A 55 -2.11 -5.43 -8.19
CA VAL A 55 -1.64 -4.11 -8.60
C VAL A 55 -2.67 -3.06 -8.21
N THR A 56 -2.23 -2.06 -7.46
CA THR A 56 -3.08 -0.94 -7.04
C THR A 56 -3.42 -0.02 -8.21
N HIS A 57 -2.41 0.35 -8.99
CA HIS A 57 -2.53 1.18 -10.19
C HIS A 57 -1.24 1.12 -11.06
N GLU A 58 -1.24 1.78 -12.21
CA GLU A 58 -0.20 1.64 -13.24
C GLU A 58 1.01 2.56 -13.11
N HIS A 59 1.15 3.38 -12.07
CA HIS A 59 2.33 4.23 -11.92
C HIS A 59 3.62 3.39 -11.78
N ILE A 60 4.73 3.93 -12.29
CA ILE A 60 5.97 3.16 -12.45
C ILE A 60 6.57 2.67 -11.11
N ASP A 61 6.36 3.40 -10.04
CA ASP A 61 6.77 3.05 -8.69
C ASP A 61 5.88 1.96 -8.04
N HIS A 62 4.88 1.45 -8.79
CA HIS A 62 4.04 0.29 -8.43
C HIS A 62 4.24 -0.90 -9.38
N ILE A 63 4.79 -0.69 -10.58
CA ILE A 63 4.86 -1.75 -11.60
C ILE A 63 6.23 -1.95 -12.24
N SER A 64 7.29 -1.24 -11.86
CA SER A 64 8.60 -1.29 -12.55
C SER A 64 9.21 -2.70 -12.63
N GLY A 65 9.00 -3.54 -11.63
CA GLY A 65 9.43 -4.94 -11.58
C GLY A 65 8.40 -5.96 -12.05
N LEU A 66 7.14 -5.52 -12.25
CA LEU A 66 6.00 -6.40 -12.52
C LEU A 66 6.26 -7.37 -13.67
N GLY A 67 6.70 -6.87 -14.81
CA GLY A 67 6.94 -7.72 -15.97
C GLY A 67 8.09 -8.72 -15.78
N VAL A 68 9.09 -8.38 -14.97
CA VAL A 68 10.18 -9.32 -14.64
C VAL A 68 9.66 -10.45 -13.75
N MET A 69 8.94 -10.11 -12.69
CA MET A 69 8.38 -11.07 -11.73
C MET A 69 7.38 -11.99 -12.40
N SER A 70 6.45 -11.43 -13.15
CA SER A 70 5.41 -12.19 -13.84
C SER A 70 5.99 -13.17 -14.87
N ARG A 71 6.89 -12.74 -15.75
CA ARG A 71 7.51 -13.62 -16.76
C ARG A 71 8.41 -14.69 -16.17
N ARG A 72 9.16 -14.36 -15.10
CA ARG A 72 10.13 -15.28 -14.51
C ARG A 72 9.49 -16.39 -13.69
N TYR A 73 8.42 -16.06 -12.97
CA TYR A 73 7.76 -16.95 -12.02
C TYR A 73 6.35 -17.35 -12.43
N HIS A 74 5.87 -16.90 -13.62
CA HIS A 74 4.51 -17.09 -14.11
C HIS A 74 3.44 -16.64 -13.11
N LEU A 75 3.72 -15.57 -12.36
CA LEU A 75 2.80 -15.05 -11.37
C LEU A 75 1.59 -14.37 -12.05
N PRO A 76 0.36 -14.78 -11.69
CA PRO A 76 -0.83 -14.07 -12.11
C PRO A 76 -0.85 -12.64 -11.56
N ILE A 77 -1.41 -11.73 -12.35
CA ILE A 77 -1.52 -10.30 -12.04
C ILE A 77 -3.00 -9.96 -11.88
N TYR A 78 -3.39 -9.57 -10.69
CA TYR A 78 -4.74 -9.16 -10.36
C TYR A 78 -4.80 -7.63 -10.33
N ALA A 79 -5.61 -7.03 -11.20
CA ALA A 79 -5.78 -5.58 -11.27
C ALA A 79 -7.14 -5.23 -11.89
N THR A 80 -7.56 -3.98 -11.72
CA THR A 80 -8.78 -3.50 -12.38
C THR A 80 -8.60 -3.45 -13.91
N PRO A 81 -9.68 -3.56 -14.69
CA PRO A 81 -9.60 -3.50 -16.16
C PRO A 81 -8.92 -2.23 -16.69
N GLY A 82 -9.17 -1.07 -16.06
CA GLY A 82 -8.50 0.19 -16.40
C GLY A 82 -7.01 0.14 -16.17
N THR A 83 -6.58 -0.35 -15.00
CA THR A 83 -5.17 -0.54 -14.65
C THR A 83 -4.48 -1.53 -15.60
N ILE A 84 -5.10 -2.68 -15.93
CA ILE A 84 -4.56 -3.64 -16.91
C ILE A 84 -4.35 -2.99 -18.28
N LYS A 85 -5.35 -2.24 -18.75
CA LYS A 85 -5.26 -1.52 -20.04
C LYS A 85 -4.11 -0.50 -20.01
N ALA A 86 -3.93 0.20 -18.93
CA ALA A 86 -2.85 1.19 -18.77
C ALA A 86 -1.48 0.49 -18.68
N ILE A 87 -1.30 -0.58 -17.89
CA ILE A 87 -0.06 -1.37 -17.80
C ILE A 87 0.41 -1.84 -19.19
N LYS A 88 -0.49 -2.34 -20.04
CA LYS A 88 -0.18 -2.79 -21.39
C LYS A 88 0.42 -1.70 -22.29
N ASN A 89 0.23 -0.43 -21.96
CA ASN A 89 0.81 0.71 -22.66
C ASN A 89 2.16 1.17 -22.08
N VAL A 90 2.59 0.65 -20.94
CA VAL A 90 3.86 1.02 -20.28
C VAL A 90 5.00 0.20 -20.86
N LYS A 91 5.75 0.79 -21.80
CA LYS A 91 6.83 0.08 -22.51
C LYS A 91 7.94 -0.46 -21.59
N SER A 92 8.26 0.22 -20.50
CA SER A 92 9.34 -0.16 -19.56
C SER A 92 9.06 -1.47 -18.82
N VAL A 93 7.81 -1.86 -18.64
CA VAL A 93 7.42 -3.13 -18.01
C VAL A 93 7.71 -4.31 -18.95
N GLY A 94 7.76 -4.07 -20.26
CA GLY A 94 7.92 -5.09 -21.27
C GLY A 94 6.64 -5.87 -21.54
N LYS A 95 6.69 -6.82 -22.48
CA LYS A 95 5.51 -7.63 -22.81
C LYS A 95 5.23 -8.64 -21.68
N ILE A 96 3.99 -8.69 -21.25
CA ILE A 96 3.44 -9.70 -20.33
C ILE A 96 2.40 -10.49 -21.14
N ASP A 97 2.34 -11.80 -20.94
CA ASP A 97 1.36 -12.66 -21.62
C ASP A 97 -0.05 -12.36 -21.09
N ASP A 98 -1.01 -12.27 -22.00
CA ASP A 98 -2.37 -11.86 -21.68
C ASP A 98 -3.07 -12.80 -20.70
N GLU A 99 -2.71 -14.09 -20.70
CA GLU A 99 -3.24 -15.10 -19.78
C GLU A 99 -2.86 -14.90 -18.32
N LEU A 100 -1.82 -14.11 -18.04
CA LEU A 100 -1.40 -13.79 -16.67
C LEU A 100 -2.21 -12.62 -16.06
N PHE A 101 -2.98 -11.89 -16.85
CA PHE A 101 -3.83 -10.83 -16.33
C PHE A 101 -5.19 -11.36 -15.91
N HIS A 102 -5.49 -11.23 -14.65
CA HIS A 102 -6.76 -11.59 -14.03
C HIS A 102 -7.51 -10.30 -13.61
N PRO A 103 -8.50 -9.85 -14.38
CA PRO A 103 -9.25 -8.65 -14.04
C PRO A 103 -10.08 -8.87 -12.77
N VAL A 104 -10.02 -7.88 -11.86
CA VAL A 104 -10.83 -7.82 -10.64
C VAL A 104 -11.65 -6.52 -10.66
N ASN A 105 -12.86 -6.57 -10.14
CA ASN A 105 -13.75 -5.40 -10.12
C ASN A 105 -13.59 -4.65 -8.79
N ALA A 106 -13.43 -3.34 -8.86
CA ALA A 106 -13.39 -2.50 -7.66
C ALA A 106 -14.70 -2.65 -6.85
N GLY A 107 -14.56 -2.90 -5.56
CA GLY A 107 -15.67 -3.12 -4.63
C GLY A 107 -16.20 -4.55 -4.56
N GLU A 108 -15.67 -5.49 -5.35
CA GLU A 108 -16.07 -6.91 -5.32
C GLU A 108 -14.99 -7.79 -4.68
N GLU A 109 -15.38 -8.64 -3.76
CA GLU A 109 -14.47 -9.59 -3.11
C GLU A 109 -14.11 -10.73 -4.06
N PHE A 110 -12.85 -11.19 -4.01
CA PHE A 110 -12.37 -12.40 -4.67
C PHE A 110 -11.42 -13.17 -3.75
N LYS A 111 -11.08 -14.39 -4.11
CA LYS A 111 -10.23 -15.26 -3.28
C LYS A 111 -8.92 -15.62 -3.96
N ILE A 112 -7.86 -15.67 -3.16
CA ILE A 112 -6.59 -16.30 -3.49
C ILE A 112 -6.22 -17.17 -2.29
N GLY A 113 -6.07 -18.49 -2.51
CA GLY A 113 -5.86 -19.43 -1.43
C GLY A 113 -6.93 -19.34 -0.35
N ASP A 114 -6.52 -19.18 0.88
CA ASP A 114 -7.37 -19.02 2.06
C ASP A 114 -7.70 -17.55 2.39
N MET A 115 -7.23 -16.60 1.57
CA MET A 115 -7.51 -15.18 1.72
C MET A 115 -8.71 -14.72 0.89
N THR A 116 -9.48 -13.78 1.45
CA THR A 116 -10.49 -12.99 0.74
C THR A 116 -9.95 -11.56 0.59
N LEU A 117 -9.92 -11.07 -0.64
CA LEU A 117 -9.36 -9.77 -1.01
C LEU A 117 -10.44 -8.89 -1.61
N GLU A 118 -10.44 -7.61 -1.26
CA GLU A 118 -11.34 -6.62 -1.84
C GLU A 118 -10.55 -5.42 -2.36
N PRO A 119 -10.56 -5.15 -3.69
CA PRO A 119 -10.04 -3.93 -4.25
C PRO A 119 -11.03 -2.79 -4.00
N MET A 120 -10.65 -1.81 -3.20
CA MET A 120 -11.46 -0.64 -2.87
C MET A 120 -11.08 0.52 -3.78
N PRO A 121 -12.02 1.16 -4.50
CA PRO A 121 -11.70 2.33 -5.31
C PRO A 121 -11.20 3.47 -4.43
N ILE A 122 -10.13 4.15 -4.88
CA ILE A 122 -9.53 5.28 -4.18
C ILE A 122 -9.41 6.50 -5.10
N SER A 123 -9.27 7.68 -4.49
CA SER A 123 -9.05 8.92 -5.24
C SER A 123 -7.56 9.11 -5.52
N HIS A 124 -7.15 8.83 -6.77
CA HIS A 124 -5.79 9.04 -7.27
C HIS A 124 -5.80 9.32 -8.77
N ASP A 125 -4.75 9.96 -9.30
CA ASP A 125 -4.63 10.33 -10.71
C ASP A 125 -4.10 9.18 -11.58
N ALA A 126 -4.79 8.06 -11.54
CA ALA A 126 -4.51 6.84 -12.29
C ALA A 126 -5.75 6.34 -13.05
N ALA A 127 -5.62 5.30 -13.87
CA ALA A 127 -6.70 4.85 -14.77
C ALA A 127 -7.90 4.27 -14.00
N GLU A 128 -7.67 3.42 -12.99
CA GLU A 128 -8.70 2.82 -12.15
C GLU A 128 -8.06 2.33 -10.83
N PRO A 129 -7.61 3.29 -9.97
CA PRO A 129 -6.79 2.99 -8.81
C PRO A 129 -7.60 2.37 -7.68
N VAL A 130 -6.97 1.42 -6.96
CA VAL A 130 -7.56 0.74 -5.81
C VAL A 130 -6.57 0.60 -4.67
N ALA A 131 -7.07 0.59 -3.44
CA ALA A 131 -6.43 0.01 -2.27
C ALA A 131 -6.95 -1.41 -2.06
N TYR A 132 -6.29 -2.20 -1.21
CA TYR A 132 -6.73 -3.58 -0.93
C TYR A 132 -6.99 -3.79 0.55
N THR A 133 -8.14 -4.43 0.87
CA THR A 133 -8.28 -5.17 2.12
C THR A 133 -8.03 -6.64 1.89
N ILE A 134 -7.44 -7.28 2.88
CA ILE A 134 -7.12 -8.70 2.91
C ILE A 134 -7.70 -9.28 4.18
N LYS A 135 -8.49 -10.33 4.05
CA LYS A 135 -9.13 -11.02 5.18
C LYS A 135 -8.80 -12.50 5.14
N ASN A 136 -8.62 -13.08 6.30
CA ASN A 136 -8.83 -14.50 6.52
C ASN A 136 -10.05 -14.70 7.44
N GLU A 137 -10.27 -15.91 8.00
CA GLU A 137 -11.45 -16.19 8.85
C GLU A 137 -11.62 -15.21 10.03
N ASN A 138 -10.53 -14.76 10.64
CA ASN A 138 -10.55 -14.05 11.92
C ASN A 138 -9.97 -12.64 11.86
N HIS A 139 -9.18 -12.31 10.84
CA HIS A 139 -8.38 -11.10 10.80
C HIS A 139 -8.56 -10.34 9.49
N LYS A 140 -8.36 -9.03 9.59
CA LYS A 140 -8.46 -8.10 8.47
C LYS A 140 -7.30 -7.13 8.48
N MET A 141 -6.62 -7.01 7.34
CA MET A 141 -5.58 -6.01 7.11
C MET A 141 -5.90 -5.17 5.87
N ALA A 142 -5.23 -4.04 5.73
CA ALA A 142 -5.32 -3.22 4.52
C ALA A 142 -3.98 -2.63 4.11
N VAL A 143 -3.86 -2.39 2.81
CA VAL A 143 -2.79 -1.58 2.20
C VAL A 143 -3.43 -0.43 1.46
N VAL A 144 -3.16 0.79 1.93
CA VAL A 144 -3.74 2.04 1.42
C VAL A 144 -2.61 3.02 1.13
N THR A 145 -2.22 3.08 -0.13
CA THR A 145 -1.23 4.02 -0.68
C THR A 145 -1.87 4.87 -1.78
N ASP A 146 -1.26 5.98 -2.11
CA ASP A 146 -1.68 6.85 -3.20
C ASP A 146 -3.13 7.36 -3.05
N LEU A 147 -3.43 7.83 -1.86
CA LEU A 147 -4.75 8.30 -1.48
C LEU A 147 -4.78 9.84 -1.40
N GLY A 148 -5.38 10.50 -2.36
CA GLY A 148 -5.51 11.97 -2.33
C GLY A 148 -6.54 12.46 -1.33
N THR A 149 -7.70 11.81 -1.28
CA THR A 149 -8.77 12.08 -0.31
C THR A 149 -9.57 10.82 -0.02
N TYR A 150 -10.30 10.81 1.08
CA TYR A 150 -11.16 9.70 1.49
C TYR A 150 -12.56 10.19 1.84
N ASP A 151 -13.54 9.34 1.61
CA ASP A 151 -14.95 9.54 1.95
C ASP A 151 -15.41 8.54 3.03
N GLU A 152 -16.66 8.68 3.45
CA GLU A 152 -17.28 7.79 4.45
C GLU A 152 -17.32 6.33 3.97
N ALA A 153 -17.54 6.08 2.68
CA ALA A 153 -17.62 4.73 2.14
C ALA A 153 -16.28 4.00 2.26
N LEU A 154 -15.15 4.67 2.00
CA LEU A 154 -13.82 4.10 2.20
C LEU A 154 -13.54 3.86 3.69
N VAL A 155 -13.89 4.82 4.55
CA VAL A 155 -13.72 4.67 6.01
C VAL A 155 -14.52 3.49 6.54
N GLU A 156 -15.77 3.29 6.11
CA GLU A 156 -16.58 2.12 6.50
C GLU A 156 -15.93 0.80 6.07
N LYS A 157 -15.38 0.74 4.85
CA LYS A 157 -14.66 -0.45 4.37
C LYS A 157 -13.38 -0.74 5.15
N LEU A 158 -12.74 0.28 5.70
CA LEU A 158 -11.53 0.15 6.52
C LEU A 158 -11.81 -0.07 8.01
N GLN A 159 -13.06 -0.17 8.46
CA GLN A 159 -13.35 -0.48 9.87
C GLN A 159 -12.93 -1.91 10.25
N GLY A 160 -12.54 -2.09 11.50
CA GLY A 160 -12.22 -3.39 12.07
C GLY A 160 -10.90 -4.00 11.59
N LEU A 161 -9.92 -3.17 11.22
CA LEU A 161 -8.59 -3.62 10.81
C LEU A 161 -7.74 -4.05 12.01
N ASP A 162 -7.10 -5.19 11.90
CA ASP A 162 -6.07 -5.64 12.85
C ASP A 162 -4.67 -5.12 12.46
N GLY A 163 -4.45 -4.79 11.18
CA GLY A 163 -3.19 -4.24 10.68
C GLY A 163 -3.41 -3.33 9.46
N LEU A 164 -2.59 -2.30 9.34
CA LEU A 164 -2.72 -1.32 8.27
C LEU A 164 -1.36 -0.84 7.78
N LEU A 165 -1.15 -0.84 6.47
CA LEU A 165 -0.16 0.03 5.84
C LEU A 165 -0.90 1.24 5.28
N LEU A 166 -0.57 2.43 5.78
CA LEU A 166 -1.25 3.68 5.46
C LEU A 166 -0.26 4.69 4.89
N GLU A 167 -0.63 5.34 3.81
CA GLU A 167 0.15 6.45 3.26
C GLU A 167 0.33 7.58 4.28
N ALA A 168 1.58 8.07 4.39
CA ALA A 168 1.94 9.33 5.02
C ALA A 168 2.97 10.01 4.10
N ASN A 169 2.48 10.60 3.00
CA ASN A 169 3.34 10.96 1.89
C ASN A 169 4.24 12.15 2.20
N HIS A 170 3.67 13.25 2.67
CA HIS A 170 4.41 14.50 2.78
C HIS A 170 4.04 15.32 4.03
N ASP A 171 5.00 16.10 4.51
CA ASP A 171 4.74 17.24 5.36
C ASP A 171 4.31 18.43 4.51
N ILE A 172 3.23 19.09 4.91
CA ILE A 172 2.64 20.21 4.14
C ILE A 172 3.63 21.37 4.00
N ASN A 173 4.35 21.72 5.05
CA ASN A 173 5.29 22.83 5.04
C ASN A 173 6.53 22.54 4.18
N MET A 174 7.09 21.31 4.29
CA MET A 174 8.19 20.89 3.42
C MET A 174 7.78 20.93 1.95
N LEU A 175 6.58 20.42 1.61
CA LEU A 175 6.09 20.43 0.25
C LEU A 175 5.88 21.86 -0.25
N GLN A 176 5.25 22.74 0.54
CA GLN A 176 4.98 24.12 0.14
C GLN A 176 6.25 24.95 -0.04
N THR A 177 7.26 24.78 0.83
CA THR A 177 8.50 25.53 0.78
C THR A 177 9.60 24.87 -0.05
N GLY A 178 9.46 23.55 -0.32
CA GLY A 178 10.44 22.74 -1.04
C GLY A 178 10.63 23.13 -2.52
N ALA A 179 11.57 22.45 -3.18
CA ALA A 179 12.04 22.77 -4.51
C ALA A 179 11.10 22.35 -5.66
N TYR A 180 10.01 21.60 -5.39
CA TYR A 180 9.10 21.14 -6.43
C TYR A 180 8.43 22.30 -7.17
N PRO A 181 8.25 22.20 -8.51
CA PRO A 181 7.50 23.20 -9.27
C PRO A 181 6.05 23.32 -8.76
N TYR A 182 5.50 24.54 -8.82
CA TYR A 182 4.16 24.83 -8.31
C TYR A 182 3.07 23.86 -8.86
N PRO A 183 3.01 23.49 -10.16
CA PRO A 183 2.03 22.53 -10.65
C PRO A 183 2.13 21.16 -9.98
N LEU A 184 3.35 20.68 -9.68
CA LEU A 184 3.56 19.41 -9.00
C LEU A 184 3.09 19.48 -7.54
N LYS A 185 3.35 20.59 -6.83
CA LYS A 185 2.82 20.82 -5.48
C LYS A 185 1.29 20.79 -5.46
N GLN A 186 0.64 21.44 -6.42
CA GLN A 186 -0.82 21.43 -6.54
C GLN A 186 -1.37 20.05 -6.84
N ARG A 187 -0.69 19.26 -7.70
CA ARG A 187 -1.05 17.87 -7.96
C ARG A 187 -0.98 17.02 -6.68
N ILE A 188 0.11 17.14 -5.92
CA ILE A 188 0.31 16.36 -4.68
C ILE A 188 -0.73 16.73 -3.61
N LEU A 189 -1.03 18.02 -3.45
CA LEU A 189 -2.01 18.53 -2.47
C LEU A 189 -3.47 18.35 -2.89
N GLY A 190 -3.72 18.01 -4.14
CA GLY A 190 -5.08 17.86 -4.69
C GLY A 190 -5.79 16.58 -4.23
N ASP A 191 -7.11 16.53 -4.45
CA ASP A 191 -7.95 15.40 -4.04
C ASP A 191 -7.58 14.08 -4.71
N SER A 192 -6.87 14.10 -5.83
CA SER A 192 -6.33 12.92 -6.51
C SER A 192 -4.81 12.80 -6.33
N GLY A 193 -4.22 13.51 -5.37
CA GLY A 193 -2.80 13.47 -5.06
C GLY A 193 -2.48 12.44 -3.98
N HIS A 194 -1.96 12.92 -2.83
CA HIS A 194 -1.49 12.07 -1.74
C HIS A 194 -1.89 12.62 -0.38
N LEU A 195 -2.05 11.75 0.62
CA LEU A 195 -2.27 12.16 2.00
C LEU A 195 -1.03 12.83 2.59
N SER A 196 -1.21 13.99 3.23
CA SER A 196 -0.21 14.53 4.13
C SER A 196 -0.11 13.69 5.41
N ASN A 197 0.96 13.90 6.18
CA ASN A 197 1.14 13.24 7.47
C ASN A 197 -0.06 13.48 8.41
N GLU A 198 -0.56 14.71 8.45
CA GLU A 198 -1.69 15.11 9.30
C GLU A 198 -2.98 14.39 8.84
N ARG A 199 -3.27 14.38 7.53
CA ARG A 199 -4.46 13.70 7.02
C ARG A 199 -4.43 12.19 7.24
N SER A 200 -3.24 11.59 7.19
CA SER A 200 -3.03 10.18 7.56
C SER A 200 -3.38 9.93 9.02
N GLY A 201 -2.91 10.78 9.92
CA GLY A 201 -3.26 10.70 11.34
C GLY A 201 -4.76 10.87 11.60
N GLN A 202 -5.41 11.81 10.90
CA GLN A 202 -6.86 12.02 10.99
C GLN A 202 -7.65 10.81 10.49
N LEU A 203 -7.25 10.18 9.38
CA LEU A 203 -7.86 8.94 8.93
C LEU A 203 -7.63 7.82 9.94
N LEU A 204 -6.41 7.67 10.44
CA LEU A 204 -6.10 6.65 11.44
C LEU A 204 -6.97 6.79 12.69
N CYS A 205 -7.20 8.02 13.21
CA CYS A 205 -8.10 8.27 14.34
C CYS A 205 -9.50 7.69 14.14
N ARG A 206 -9.99 7.66 12.91
CA ARG A 206 -11.31 7.14 12.56
C ARG A 206 -11.37 5.62 12.46
N LEU A 207 -10.20 4.98 12.37
CA LEU A 207 -10.07 3.52 12.18
C LEU A 207 -9.70 2.79 13.46
N LEU A 208 -9.22 3.50 14.49
CA LEU A 208 -8.79 2.90 15.75
C LEU A 208 -9.95 2.26 16.51
N HIS A 209 -9.67 1.11 17.11
CA HIS A 209 -10.57 0.35 17.98
C HIS A 209 -9.76 -0.52 18.94
N ASP A 210 -10.39 -1.07 19.98
CA ASP A 210 -9.71 -1.80 21.09
C ASP A 210 -8.83 -2.99 20.65
N ARG A 211 -9.08 -3.54 19.47
CA ARG A 211 -8.32 -4.67 18.92
C ARG A 211 -7.39 -4.28 17.77
N PHE A 212 -7.19 -2.99 17.54
CA PHE A 212 -6.29 -2.51 16.49
C PHE A 212 -4.85 -2.95 16.81
N GLY A 213 -4.26 -3.76 15.94
CA GLY A 213 -2.97 -4.39 16.20
C GLY A 213 -1.78 -3.48 15.95
N ALA A 214 -1.63 -2.96 14.72
CA ALA A 214 -0.51 -2.09 14.37
C ALA A 214 -0.75 -1.31 13.06
N VAL A 215 -0.01 -0.20 12.89
CA VAL A 215 0.07 0.54 11.63
C VAL A 215 1.52 0.69 11.17
N ILE A 216 1.72 0.60 9.85
CA ILE A 216 2.96 0.99 9.17
C ILE A 216 2.63 2.23 8.32
N LEU A 217 3.27 3.34 8.61
CA LEU A 217 3.21 4.54 7.77
C LEU A 217 4.09 4.32 6.54
N GLY A 218 3.54 4.41 5.36
CA GLY A 218 4.22 4.09 4.12
C GLY A 218 4.14 5.19 3.07
N HIS A 219 4.70 4.91 1.90
CA HIS A 219 4.66 5.77 0.71
C HIS A 219 5.19 7.19 0.95
N LEU A 220 6.27 7.33 1.76
CA LEU A 220 6.86 8.62 2.08
C LEU A 220 7.52 9.26 0.85
N SER A 221 7.26 10.55 0.63
CA SER A 221 7.99 11.36 -0.33
C SER A 221 9.48 11.43 0.03
N LYS A 222 10.33 11.31 -0.98
CA LYS A 222 11.78 11.41 -0.79
C LYS A 222 12.24 12.81 -0.44
N GLU A 223 11.59 13.81 -1.03
CA GLU A 223 12.03 15.21 -0.96
C GLU A 223 11.22 16.03 0.08
N ASN A 224 10.02 15.58 0.42
CA ASN A 224 9.08 16.37 1.25
C ASN A 224 8.64 15.63 2.50
N ASN A 225 9.42 14.63 2.94
CA ASN A 225 9.17 13.90 4.18
C ASN A 225 10.43 13.17 4.66
N TYR A 226 10.43 12.71 5.91
CA TYR A 226 11.36 11.76 6.49
C TYR A 226 10.70 11.00 7.64
N GLU A 227 11.29 9.88 8.03
CA GLU A 227 10.64 8.89 8.91
C GLU A 227 10.18 9.48 10.24
N GLU A 228 11.06 10.23 10.93
CA GLU A 228 10.75 10.81 12.24
C GLU A 228 9.64 11.87 12.17
N LEU A 229 9.62 12.67 11.09
CA LEU A 229 8.60 13.70 10.90
C LEU A 229 7.23 13.07 10.63
N ALA A 230 7.16 12.08 9.75
CA ALA A 230 5.92 11.35 9.48
C ALA A 230 5.38 10.69 10.76
N TYR A 231 6.25 10.00 11.50
CA TYR A 231 5.89 9.36 12.77
C TYR A 231 5.33 10.35 13.78
N GLU A 232 6.06 11.45 14.04
CA GLU A 232 5.66 12.43 15.05
C GLU A 232 4.40 13.20 14.66
N ALA A 233 4.21 13.54 13.38
CA ALA A 233 3.00 14.19 12.91
C ALA A 233 1.76 13.31 13.11
N VAL A 234 1.82 12.04 12.68
CA VAL A 234 0.71 11.09 12.88
C VAL A 234 0.49 10.81 14.38
N ARG A 235 1.58 10.64 15.17
CA ARG A 235 1.51 10.48 16.62
C ARG A 235 0.77 11.64 17.28
N LEU A 236 1.04 12.86 16.85
CA LEU A 236 0.41 14.06 17.39
C LEU A 236 -1.08 14.10 17.04
N GLU A 237 -1.46 13.84 15.80
CA GLU A 237 -2.86 13.76 15.36
C GLU A 237 -3.65 12.72 16.19
N VAL A 238 -3.11 11.50 16.37
CA VAL A 238 -3.76 10.48 17.19
C VAL A 238 -3.90 10.93 18.65
N THR A 239 -2.85 11.56 19.22
CA THR A 239 -2.83 11.93 20.63
C THR A 239 -3.74 13.11 20.94
N MET A 240 -3.90 14.05 19.99
CA MET A 240 -4.68 15.28 20.14
C MET A 240 -6.07 15.19 19.51
N GLY A 241 -6.32 14.18 18.67
CA GLY A 241 -7.57 14.01 17.96
C GLY A 241 -8.75 13.64 18.88
N GLU A 242 -9.95 13.79 18.36
CA GLU A 242 -11.21 13.43 19.05
C GLU A 242 -11.44 11.92 19.01
N ASN A 243 -10.59 11.17 19.68
CA ASN A 243 -10.69 9.72 19.84
C ASN A 243 -10.18 9.32 21.24
N PRO A 244 -10.56 8.12 21.78
CA PRO A 244 -10.15 7.70 23.12
C PRO A 244 -8.70 7.20 23.17
N TYR A 245 -8.04 6.98 22.03
CA TYR A 245 -6.73 6.32 21.93
C TYR A 245 -5.57 7.32 21.96
N LYS A 246 -4.40 6.81 22.34
CA LYS A 246 -3.11 7.50 22.25
C LYS A 246 -2.16 6.69 21.39
N ALA A 247 -1.20 7.34 20.78
CA ALA A 247 -0.23 6.66 19.92
C ALA A 247 0.64 5.61 20.63
N GLY A 248 0.63 5.57 21.95
CA GLY A 248 1.28 4.51 22.76
C GLY A 248 0.40 3.27 22.99
N ASP A 249 -0.87 3.28 22.60
CA ASP A 249 -1.81 2.18 22.86
C ASP A 249 -1.67 1.05 21.82
N PHE A 250 -1.00 1.32 20.71
CA PHE A 250 -0.74 0.35 19.64
C PHE A 250 0.62 0.61 18.97
N PRO A 251 1.27 -0.42 18.41
CA PRO A 251 2.49 -0.26 17.62
C PRO A 251 2.29 0.59 16.37
N MET A 252 3.13 1.59 16.19
CA MET A 252 3.20 2.42 14.99
C MET A 252 4.63 2.41 14.45
N TYR A 253 4.79 2.06 13.19
CA TYR A 253 6.06 1.96 12.50
C TYR A 253 6.10 2.85 11.27
N VAL A 254 7.30 3.08 10.72
CA VAL A 254 7.46 3.73 9.41
C VAL A 254 8.13 2.76 8.46
N ALA A 255 7.58 2.64 7.27
CA ALA A 255 8.12 1.75 6.25
C ALA A 255 9.47 2.26 5.75
N ARG A 256 10.42 1.33 5.57
CA ARG A 256 11.70 1.62 4.93
C ARG A 256 11.50 1.79 3.43
N ARG A 257 12.17 2.78 2.87
CA ARG A 257 12.17 3.02 1.41
C ARG A 257 12.85 1.89 0.64
N ASP A 258 13.95 1.41 1.16
CA ASP A 258 14.76 0.34 0.59
C ASP A 258 15.07 -0.70 1.67
N GLY A 259 14.34 -1.82 1.67
CA GLY A 259 14.52 -2.92 2.61
C GLY A 259 13.29 -3.22 3.46
N LEU A 260 13.33 -4.35 4.16
CA LEU A 260 12.22 -4.83 4.98
C LEU A 260 11.89 -3.86 6.12
N SER A 261 10.61 -3.59 6.25
CA SER A 261 10.04 -2.89 7.38
C SER A 261 9.66 -3.86 8.50
N GLN A 262 9.18 -3.33 9.63
CA GLN A 262 8.62 -4.17 10.68
C GLN A 262 7.47 -5.03 10.13
N ARG A 263 7.48 -6.33 10.43
CA ARG A 263 6.39 -7.26 10.10
C ARG A 263 5.26 -7.09 11.11
N ILE A 264 4.04 -6.92 10.62
CA ILE A 264 2.82 -7.04 11.43
C ILE A 264 2.30 -8.46 11.25
N ALA A 265 2.04 -9.16 12.34
CA ALA A 265 1.43 -10.49 12.32
C ALA A 265 0.36 -10.56 13.42
N VAL A 266 -0.84 -11.03 13.06
CA VAL A 266 -1.98 -11.25 13.97
C VAL A 266 -2.39 -12.72 13.97
N GLN A 267 -2.64 -13.25 15.18
CA GLN A 267 -2.91 -14.67 15.42
C GLN A 267 -4.30 -14.92 15.97
#